data_783b84e66c6841f7eb20d038ed8ba328
#
_entry.id   783b84e66c6841f7eb20d038ed8ba328
#
_cell.length_a   1.000
_cell.length_b   1.000
_cell.length_c   1.000
_cell.angle_alpha   90.00
_cell.angle_beta   90.00
_cell.angle_gamma   90.00
#
_symmetry.space_group_name_H-M   'P 1'
#
loop_
_entity.id
_entity.type
_entity.pdbx_description
1 polymer ?
#
loop_
_entity_poly.entity_id
_entity_poly.type
_entity_poly.pdbx_seq_one_letter_code
_entity_poly.pdbx_strand_id
1 'polypeptide(L)'
;MFPHLRTFIASIAIALGVCSTHAAIPVVATTTLVADLVQQIGGDRVTVEALMGPGVDPHLYKASARDVTRLSRAEAVFYSGLFLEGRMEDLFKRLATSRRKVFAVTADIPHESLIQPSQGDDHADPHVWGDPALWKIAARTVARGLGEVDPGGTAGYQTRLQDLETRFDKLRAWAETRVAEIPKEQRVLITSHDAFNYFGRAFGFEVVGVQGISTASEAGLADITKVADLVRSRKLKALFIESSVSPAAIERISRDSGARVGGELFSDALGKPGDVRTVGDESYDVGTYTGMLRHNVNTVVESLK
;
A
#
# COMPACT_ATOMS: atom_id res chain seq x y z
N MET A 1 -9.68 -29.04 79.78
CA MET A 1 -8.50 -28.80 79.00
C MET A 1 -8.94 -28.80 77.52
N PHE A 2 -9.32 -27.65 76.95
CA PHE A 2 -9.87 -27.53 75.60
C PHE A 2 -8.84 -26.83 74.73
N PRO A 3 -8.46 -27.31 73.52
CA PRO A 3 -7.55 -26.63 72.66
C PRO A 3 -8.29 -25.61 71.72
N HIS A 4 -7.76 -24.41 71.66
CA HIS A 4 -8.25 -23.30 70.84
C HIS A 4 -8.02 -23.56 69.35
N LEU A 5 -9.11 -23.62 68.57
CA LEU A 5 -9.11 -23.66 67.12
C LEU A 5 -8.90 -22.23 66.57
N ARG A 6 -7.72 -21.93 66.01
CA ARG A 6 -7.42 -20.66 65.32
C ARG A 6 -7.88 -20.75 63.88
N THR A 7 -8.96 -20.06 63.55
CA THR A 7 -9.45 -19.90 62.16
C THR A 7 -8.57 -18.88 61.44
N PHE A 8 -7.83 -19.33 60.46
CA PHE A 8 -7.11 -18.46 59.50
C PHE A 8 -8.12 -18.00 58.42
N ILE A 9 -8.46 -16.72 58.38
CA ILE A 9 -9.21 -16.10 57.28
C ILE A 9 -8.19 -15.64 56.24
N ALA A 10 -8.11 -16.35 55.10
CA ALA A 10 -7.33 -15.93 53.96
C ALA A 10 -8.13 -14.89 53.14
N SER A 11 -7.71 -13.64 53.18
CA SER A 11 -8.27 -12.57 52.35
C SER A 11 -7.79 -12.72 50.93
N ILE A 12 -8.65 -13.15 50.01
CA ILE A 12 -8.38 -13.14 48.56
C ILE A 12 -8.65 -11.71 48.04
N ALA A 13 -7.60 -10.97 47.77
CA ALA A 13 -7.68 -9.69 47.04
C ALA A 13 -7.93 -9.96 45.54
N ILE A 14 -9.17 -9.81 45.09
CA ILE A 14 -9.52 -9.83 43.67
C ILE A 14 -9.06 -8.48 43.10
N ALA A 15 -7.96 -8.49 42.37
CA ALA A 15 -7.53 -7.35 41.54
C ALA A 15 -8.50 -7.21 40.36
N LEU A 16 -9.52 -6.37 40.51
CA LEU A 16 -10.34 -5.92 39.39
C LEU A 16 -9.46 -5.09 38.46
N GLY A 17 -8.97 -5.71 37.40
CA GLY A 17 -8.33 -4.99 36.32
C GLY A 17 -9.33 -4.02 35.70
N VAL A 18 -9.14 -2.73 35.95
CA VAL A 18 -9.90 -1.66 35.27
C VAL A 18 -9.49 -1.69 33.81
N CYS A 19 -10.29 -2.35 32.97
CA CYS A 19 -10.17 -2.25 31.52
C CYS A 19 -10.63 -0.84 31.17
N SER A 20 -9.68 0.11 31.09
CA SER A 20 -9.97 1.46 30.59
C SER A 20 -10.34 1.34 29.12
N THR A 21 -11.62 1.38 28.80
CA THR A 21 -12.10 1.55 27.44
C THR A 21 -11.73 2.96 26.97
N HIS A 22 -10.55 3.10 26.35
CA HIS A 22 -10.22 4.31 25.61
C HIS A 22 -11.10 4.35 24.36
N ALA A 23 -11.75 5.48 24.12
CA ALA A 23 -12.42 5.70 22.84
C ALA A 23 -11.36 5.65 21.71
N ALA A 24 -11.65 4.92 20.64
CA ALA A 24 -10.74 4.82 19.51
C ALA A 24 -10.53 6.21 18.87
N ILE A 25 -9.29 6.51 18.52
CA ILE A 25 -8.89 7.80 17.96
C ILE A 25 -9.31 7.85 16.48
N PRO A 26 -10.09 8.85 16.05
CA PRO A 26 -10.47 9.00 14.65
C PRO A 26 -9.28 9.47 13.82
N VAL A 27 -8.89 8.65 12.84
CA VAL A 27 -7.77 8.89 11.93
C VAL A 27 -8.29 8.83 10.49
N VAL A 28 -7.84 9.74 9.65
CA VAL A 28 -8.09 9.70 8.21
C VAL A 28 -6.82 9.28 7.48
N ALA A 29 -6.95 8.33 6.58
CA ALA A 29 -5.92 7.93 5.62
C ALA A 29 -6.39 8.29 4.20
N THR A 30 -5.48 8.63 3.31
CA THR A 30 -5.85 9.01 1.94
C THR A 30 -6.24 7.83 1.10
N THR A 31 -5.35 6.84 0.96
CA THR A 31 -5.53 5.65 0.13
C THR A 31 -5.84 4.42 0.98
N THR A 32 -6.35 3.37 0.35
CA THR A 32 -6.56 2.07 1.01
C THR A 32 -5.25 1.44 1.49
N LEU A 33 -4.14 1.66 0.78
CA LEU A 33 -2.78 1.22 1.16
C LEU A 33 -2.34 1.85 2.49
N VAL A 34 -2.48 3.17 2.59
CA VAL A 34 -2.15 3.90 3.83
C VAL A 34 -3.11 3.52 4.96
N ALA A 35 -4.41 3.34 4.64
CA ALA A 35 -5.42 2.96 5.64
C ALA A 35 -5.14 1.57 6.25
N ASP A 36 -4.79 0.58 5.42
CA ASP A 36 -4.39 -0.75 5.88
C ASP A 36 -3.18 -0.66 6.82
N LEU A 37 -2.15 0.09 6.43
CA LEU A 37 -0.94 0.27 7.24
C LEU A 37 -1.24 0.91 8.60
N VAL A 38 -2.03 1.98 8.61
CA VAL A 38 -2.46 2.67 9.84
C VAL A 38 -3.31 1.76 10.72
N GLN A 39 -4.25 1.01 10.13
CA GLN A 39 -5.12 0.10 10.89
C GLN A 39 -4.32 -1.06 11.50
N GLN A 40 -3.37 -1.62 10.78
CA GLN A 40 -2.55 -2.73 11.28
C GLN A 40 -1.65 -2.32 12.44
N ILE A 41 -1.14 -1.09 12.46
CA ILE A 41 -0.32 -0.56 13.55
C ILE A 41 -1.18 -0.02 14.68
N GLY A 42 -2.25 0.70 14.36
CA GLY A 42 -3.16 1.32 15.34
C GLY A 42 -3.99 0.30 16.14
N GLY A 43 -4.39 -0.82 15.48
CA GLY A 43 -5.24 -1.84 16.08
C GLY A 43 -6.61 -1.27 16.51
N ASP A 44 -7.07 -1.66 17.69
CA ASP A 44 -8.33 -1.23 18.30
C ASP A 44 -8.28 0.19 18.91
N ARG A 45 -7.11 0.80 18.99
CA ARG A 45 -6.94 2.16 19.50
C ARG A 45 -7.26 3.25 18.48
N VAL A 46 -7.45 2.90 17.20
CA VAL A 46 -7.78 3.84 16.13
C VAL A 46 -9.03 3.41 15.38
N THR A 47 -9.76 4.40 14.87
CA THR A 47 -10.79 4.19 13.85
C THR A 47 -10.30 4.87 12.57
N VAL A 48 -9.94 4.07 11.58
CA VAL A 48 -9.35 4.58 10.33
C VAL A 48 -10.44 4.74 9.28
N GLU A 49 -10.55 5.94 8.72
CA GLU A 49 -11.39 6.23 7.56
C GLU A 49 -10.51 6.50 6.34
N ALA A 50 -10.65 5.69 5.29
CA ALA A 50 -10.00 5.96 4.01
C ALA A 50 -10.82 6.99 3.21
N LEU A 51 -10.17 8.02 2.64
CA LEU A 51 -10.83 8.97 1.75
C LEU A 51 -11.15 8.34 0.40
N MET A 52 -10.19 7.59 -0.13
CA MET A 52 -10.27 6.90 -1.41
C MET A 52 -10.55 5.43 -1.16
N GLY A 53 -11.57 4.91 -1.82
CA GLY A 53 -11.94 3.50 -1.73
C GLY A 53 -11.13 2.61 -2.68
N PRO A 54 -11.42 1.30 -2.68
CA PRO A 54 -10.82 0.37 -3.63
C PRO A 54 -11.00 0.81 -5.08
N GLY A 55 -9.94 0.71 -5.89
CA GLY A 55 -9.94 1.06 -7.32
C GLY A 55 -9.99 2.56 -7.62
N VAL A 56 -9.87 3.43 -6.61
CA VAL A 56 -9.78 4.88 -6.83
C VAL A 56 -8.34 5.27 -7.12
N ASP A 57 -8.15 5.97 -8.23
CA ASP A 57 -6.87 6.53 -8.65
C ASP A 57 -6.52 7.79 -7.82
N PRO A 58 -5.44 7.76 -7.02
CA PRO A 58 -5.04 8.88 -6.18
C PRO A 58 -4.46 10.06 -6.96
N HIS A 59 -3.86 9.84 -8.12
CA HIS A 59 -3.31 10.90 -8.96
C HIS A 59 -4.39 11.86 -9.48
N LEU A 60 -5.60 11.34 -9.71
CA LEU A 60 -6.73 12.11 -10.24
C LEU A 60 -7.69 12.58 -9.18
N TYR A 61 -7.55 12.08 -7.94
CA TYR A 61 -8.51 12.35 -6.87
C TYR A 61 -8.58 13.83 -6.51
N LYS A 62 -9.82 14.35 -6.43
CA LYS A 62 -10.12 15.71 -5.99
C LYS A 62 -10.95 15.63 -4.73
N ALA A 63 -10.40 16.17 -3.63
CA ALA A 63 -11.12 16.22 -2.36
C ALA A 63 -12.44 17.01 -2.49
N SER A 64 -13.53 16.39 -2.09
CA SER A 64 -14.84 17.05 -1.97
C SER A 64 -14.92 17.89 -0.70
N ALA A 65 -15.95 18.73 -0.58
CA ALA A 65 -16.23 19.49 0.65
C ALA A 65 -16.45 18.54 1.86
N ARG A 66 -17.01 17.35 1.61
CA ARG A 66 -17.17 16.33 2.65
C ARG A 66 -15.81 15.79 3.12
N ASP A 67 -14.88 15.59 2.21
CA ASP A 67 -13.53 15.10 2.55
C ASP A 67 -12.75 16.14 3.35
N VAL A 68 -12.86 17.42 2.98
CA VAL A 68 -12.30 18.53 3.78
C VAL A 68 -12.86 18.52 5.19
N THR A 69 -14.17 18.26 5.34
CA THR A 69 -14.80 18.16 6.67
C THR A 69 -14.27 16.96 7.46
N ARG A 70 -14.09 15.79 6.83
CA ARG A 70 -13.52 14.58 7.45
C ARG A 70 -12.09 14.85 7.92
N LEU A 71 -11.26 15.38 7.04
CA LEU A 71 -9.86 15.75 7.32
C LEU A 71 -9.76 16.75 8.49
N SER A 72 -10.67 17.74 8.55
CA SER A 72 -10.67 18.74 9.62
C SER A 72 -11.12 18.20 10.98
N ARG A 73 -11.83 17.07 11.03
CA ARG A 73 -12.32 16.43 12.27
C ARG A 73 -11.39 15.34 12.78
N ALA A 74 -10.50 14.82 11.94
CA ALA A 74 -9.56 13.78 12.32
C ALA A 74 -8.54 14.29 13.33
N GLU A 75 -8.15 13.44 14.29
CA GLU A 75 -7.03 13.70 15.22
C GLU A 75 -5.70 13.61 14.49
N ALA A 76 -5.60 12.74 13.50
CA ALA A 76 -4.46 12.63 12.61
C ALA A 76 -4.89 12.32 11.17
N VAL A 77 -4.08 12.81 10.23
CA VAL A 77 -4.19 12.52 8.80
C VAL A 77 -2.91 11.85 8.33
N PHE A 78 -3.02 10.69 7.67
CA PHE A 78 -1.92 10.01 7.02
C PHE A 78 -2.14 10.00 5.52
N TYR A 79 -1.13 10.41 4.75
CA TYR A 79 -1.17 10.41 3.29
C TYR A 79 0.11 9.78 2.73
N SER A 80 0.10 9.36 1.47
CA SER A 80 1.28 8.68 0.90
C SER A 80 2.50 9.60 0.87
N GLY A 81 2.37 10.78 0.30
CA GLY A 81 3.48 11.69 0.03
C GLY A 81 4.11 11.45 -1.34
N LEU A 82 5.29 12.03 -1.57
CA LEU A 82 5.99 11.98 -2.86
C LEU A 82 5.11 12.44 -4.04
N PHE A 83 4.17 13.33 -3.78
CA PHE A 83 3.25 13.88 -4.77
C PHE A 83 2.23 12.88 -5.35
N LEU A 84 2.03 11.72 -4.74
CA LEU A 84 0.99 10.76 -5.17
C LEU A 84 -0.40 11.43 -5.22
N GLU A 85 -0.77 12.11 -4.12
CA GLU A 85 -2.02 12.88 -4.02
C GLU A 85 -1.83 14.34 -4.46
N GLY A 86 -1.14 14.58 -5.56
CA GLY A 86 -0.65 15.88 -5.95
C GLY A 86 -1.68 17.01 -5.94
N ARG A 87 -2.95 16.71 -6.24
CA ARG A 87 -4.05 17.68 -6.19
C ARG A 87 -4.48 18.05 -4.75
N MET A 88 -3.99 17.34 -3.75
CA MET A 88 -4.30 17.57 -2.33
C MET A 88 -3.14 18.19 -1.54
N GLU A 89 -1.96 18.34 -2.12
CA GLU A 89 -0.76 18.84 -1.45
C GLU A 89 -0.99 20.18 -0.71
N ASP A 90 -1.65 21.13 -1.36
CA ASP A 90 -1.95 22.43 -0.72
C ASP A 90 -2.95 22.30 0.43
N LEU A 91 -3.85 21.31 0.38
CA LEU A 91 -4.76 21.04 1.48
C LEU A 91 -4.00 20.47 2.68
N PHE A 92 -3.07 19.53 2.47
CA PHE A 92 -2.24 18.97 3.54
C PHE A 92 -1.36 20.04 4.19
N LYS A 93 -0.74 20.93 3.41
CA LYS A 93 0.04 22.07 3.93
C LYS A 93 -0.83 22.98 4.81
N ARG A 94 -2.05 23.31 4.38
CA ARG A 94 -2.98 24.13 5.18
C ARG A 94 -3.41 23.44 6.47
N LEU A 95 -3.68 22.14 6.43
CA LEU A 95 -4.02 21.37 7.63
C LEU A 95 -2.85 21.35 8.63
N ALA A 96 -1.63 21.14 8.17
CA ALA A 96 -0.42 21.15 9.01
C ALA A 96 -0.19 22.53 9.67
N THR A 97 -0.41 23.64 8.96
CA THR A 97 -0.30 25.00 9.53
C THR A 97 -1.36 25.29 10.58
N SER A 98 -2.54 24.64 10.51
CA SER A 98 -3.61 24.74 11.51
C SER A 98 -3.39 23.87 12.76
N ARG A 99 -2.16 23.42 13.02
CA ARG A 99 -1.76 22.52 14.11
C ARG A 99 -2.39 21.12 14.08
N ARG A 100 -2.91 20.69 12.94
CA ARG A 100 -3.34 19.30 12.75
C ARG A 100 -2.15 18.39 12.58
N LYS A 101 -2.26 17.18 13.07
CA LYS A 101 -1.25 16.14 12.91
C LYS A 101 -1.40 15.52 11.52
N VAL A 102 -0.52 15.89 10.60
CA VAL A 102 -0.53 15.43 9.20
C VAL A 102 0.82 14.79 8.88
N PHE A 103 0.80 13.55 8.43
CA PHE A 103 1.99 12.73 8.21
C PHE A 103 2.03 12.17 6.80
N ALA A 104 3.06 12.49 6.03
CA ALA A 104 3.41 11.74 4.83
C ALA A 104 4.09 10.44 5.28
N VAL A 105 3.51 9.28 4.95
CA VAL A 105 4.06 8.00 5.42
C VAL A 105 5.41 7.68 4.80
N THR A 106 5.72 8.29 3.65
CA THR A 106 6.99 8.13 2.92
C THR A 106 8.09 9.10 3.38
N ALA A 107 7.80 10.01 4.33
CA ALA A 107 8.72 11.12 4.71
C ALA A 107 10.08 10.65 5.23
N ASP A 108 10.16 9.48 5.87
CA ASP A 108 11.38 8.96 6.46
C ASP A 108 12.14 8.00 5.49
N ILE A 109 11.68 7.83 4.25
CA ILE A 109 12.40 7.02 3.24
C ILE A 109 13.62 7.81 2.79
N PRO A 110 14.84 7.24 2.88
CA PRO A 110 16.05 7.91 2.43
C PRO A 110 15.97 8.29 0.95
N HIS A 111 16.40 9.52 0.63
CA HIS A 111 16.32 10.04 -0.74
C HIS A 111 17.07 9.17 -1.75
N GLU A 112 18.20 8.58 -1.36
CA GLU A 112 18.98 7.64 -2.18
C GLU A 112 18.25 6.31 -2.46
N SER A 113 17.22 6.00 -1.67
CA SER A 113 16.38 4.81 -1.88
C SER A 113 15.21 5.08 -2.81
N LEU A 114 14.92 6.35 -3.11
CA LEU A 114 13.86 6.73 -4.02
C LEU A 114 14.30 6.57 -5.48
N ILE A 115 13.37 6.16 -6.33
CA ILE A 115 13.55 6.20 -7.79
C ILE A 115 13.34 7.66 -8.19
N GLN A 116 14.41 8.25 -8.73
CA GLN A 116 14.41 9.65 -9.11
C GLN A 116 13.60 9.86 -10.39
N PRO A 117 13.05 11.08 -10.60
CA PRO A 117 12.25 11.38 -11.77
C PRO A 117 13.04 11.19 -13.05
N SER A 118 12.38 10.69 -14.09
CA SER A 118 12.88 10.72 -15.45
C SER A 118 12.84 12.15 -16.00
N GLN A 119 13.43 12.38 -17.19
CA GLN A 119 13.35 13.71 -17.80
C GLN A 119 11.90 14.11 -18.03
N GLY A 120 11.48 15.21 -17.41
CA GLY A 120 10.13 15.77 -17.53
C GLY A 120 9.24 15.60 -16.28
N ASP A 121 9.69 14.84 -15.30
CA ASP A 121 9.01 14.71 -14.01
C ASP A 121 9.74 15.53 -12.93
N ASP A 122 9.01 16.22 -12.08
CA ASP A 122 9.56 17.06 -11.01
C ASP A 122 9.68 16.31 -9.67
N HIS A 123 9.09 15.12 -9.54
CA HIS A 123 8.96 14.38 -8.28
C HIS A 123 9.45 12.94 -8.43
N ALA A 124 10.02 12.40 -7.34
CA ALA A 124 10.38 10.99 -7.27
C ALA A 124 9.14 10.09 -7.42
N ASP A 125 9.36 8.88 -7.93
CA ASP A 125 8.30 7.87 -8.06
C ASP A 125 7.64 7.59 -6.70
N PRO A 126 6.32 7.77 -6.54
CA PRO A 126 5.63 7.61 -5.26
C PRO A 126 5.27 6.17 -4.90
N HIS A 127 5.38 5.20 -5.83
CA HIS A 127 4.83 3.84 -5.71
C HIS A 127 5.72 2.91 -4.85
N VAL A 128 6.22 3.42 -3.72
CA VAL A 128 7.21 2.75 -2.85
C VAL A 128 6.72 1.44 -2.25
N TRP A 129 5.41 1.24 -2.14
CA TRP A 129 4.81 -0.02 -1.65
C TRP A 129 5.08 -1.22 -2.55
N GLY A 130 5.54 -1.02 -3.78
CA GLY A 130 6.05 -2.09 -4.64
C GLY A 130 7.23 -2.84 -4.03
N ASP A 131 8.00 -2.23 -3.11
CA ASP A 131 9.05 -2.87 -2.34
C ASP A 131 8.68 -2.98 -0.85
N PRO A 132 8.43 -4.20 -0.32
CA PRO A 132 8.13 -4.39 1.11
C PRO A 132 9.19 -3.82 2.06
N ALA A 133 10.45 -3.69 1.62
CA ALA A 133 11.50 -3.10 2.45
C ALA A 133 11.30 -1.59 2.62
N LEU A 134 10.84 -0.87 1.60
CA LEU A 134 10.50 0.54 1.71
C LEU A 134 9.19 0.74 2.47
N TRP A 135 8.21 -0.17 2.25
CA TRP A 135 6.94 -0.10 2.96
C TRP A 135 7.08 -0.32 4.48
N LYS A 136 8.12 -1.05 4.92
CA LYS A 136 8.50 -1.10 6.34
C LYS A 136 8.91 0.27 6.89
N ILE A 137 9.62 1.09 6.11
CA ILE A 137 9.99 2.44 6.55
C ILE A 137 8.73 3.30 6.71
N ALA A 138 7.79 3.21 5.77
CA ALA A 138 6.48 3.86 5.89
C ALA A 138 5.71 3.40 7.15
N ALA A 139 5.78 2.11 7.50
CA ALA A 139 5.19 1.58 8.72
C ALA A 139 5.77 2.21 9.99
N ARG A 140 7.09 2.45 10.03
CA ARG A 140 7.76 3.15 11.14
C ARG A 140 7.27 4.59 11.29
N THR A 141 7.11 5.29 10.17
CA THR A 141 6.55 6.66 10.15
C THR A 141 5.13 6.68 10.70
N VAL A 142 4.30 5.70 10.33
CA VAL A 142 2.93 5.55 10.89
C VAL A 142 2.98 5.31 12.40
N ALA A 143 3.80 4.37 12.88
CA ALA A 143 3.92 4.06 14.31
C ALA A 143 4.38 5.28 15.12
N ARG A 144 5.34 6.06 14.60
CA ARG A 144 5.78 7.33 15.18
C ARG A 144 4.64 8.33 15.23
N GLY A 145 3.95 8.56 14.11
CA GLY A 145 2.83 9.50 14.02
C GLY A 145 1.69 9.17 14.97
N LEU A 146 1.32 7.89 15.09
CA LEU A 146 0.32 7.43 16.05
C LEU A 146 0.78 7.64 17.51
N GLY A 147 2.06 7.40 17.82
CA GLY A 147 2.63 7.66 19.15
C GLY A 147 2.64 9.15 19.51
N GLU A 148 2.77 10.06 18.54
CA GLU A 148 2.65 11.51 18.76
C GLU A 148 1.22 11.96 19.06
N VAL A 149 0.21 11.24 18.54
CA VAL A 149 -1.22 11.55 18.75
C VAL A 149 -1.72 10.89 20.01
N ASP A 150 -1.27 9.66 20.28
CA ASP A 150 -1.65 8.84 21.44
C ASP A 150 -0.39 8.28 22.12
N PRO A 151 0.26 9.07 22.98
CA PRO A 151 1.44 8.60 23.73
C PRO A 151 1.18 7.36 24.59
N GLY A 152 -0.04 7.19 25.10
CA GLY A 152 -0.43 6.03 25.91
C GLY A 152 -0.51 4.72 25.11
N GLY A 153 -0.63 4.79 23.77
CA GLY A 153 -0.65 3.63 22.87
C GLY A 153 0.71 3.21 22.31
N THR A 154 1.76 4.04 22.52
CA THR A 154 3.06 3.88 21.86
C THR A 154 3.64 2.47 21.99
N ALA A 155 3.64 1.86 23.16
CA ALA A 155 4.17 0.50 23.34
C ALA A 155 3.43 -0.55 22.50
N GLY A 156 2.09 -0.44 22.42
CA GLY A 156 1.27 -1.31 21.58
C GLY A 156 1.52 -1.10 20.08
N TYR A 157 1.72 0.15 19.66
CA TYR A 157 2.08 0.46 18.25
C TYR A 157 3.43 -0.11 17.88
N GLN A 158 4.43 -0.03 18.77
CA GLN A 158 5.76 -0.61 18.52
C GLN A 158 5.71 -2.14 18.44
N THR A 159 4.94 -2.81 19.29
CA THR A 159 4.79 -4.27 19.22
C THR A 159 4.17 -4.69 17.88
N ARG A 160 3.06 -4.03 17.47
CA ARG A 160 2.42 -4.34 16.18
C ARG A 160 3.29 -3.98 14.98
N LEU A 161 4.11 -2.92 15.07
CA LEU A 161 5.11 -2.60 14.06
C LEU A 161 6.12 -3.72 13.89
N GLN A 162 6.70 -4.26 14.97
CA GLN A 162 7.68 -5.35 14.91
C GLN A 162 7.08 -6.63 14.27
N ASP A 163 5.84 -6.96 14.63
CA ASP A 163 5.12 -8.07 14.01
C ASP A 163 4.87 -7.83 12.52
N LEU A 164 4.52 -6.60 12.13
CA LEU A 164 4.29 -6.21 10.74
C LEU A 164 5.58 -6.24 9.92
N GLU A 165 6.68 -5.73 10.46
CA GLU A 165 8.00 -5.81 9.82
C GLU A 165 8.42 -7.25 9.56
N THR A 166 8.22 -8.14 10.53
CA THR A 166 8.48 -9.57 10.38
C THR A 166 7.64 -10.20 9.27
N ARG A 167 6.36 -9.80 9.17
CA ARG A 167 5.48 -10.26 8.08
C ARG A 167 5.93 -9.76 6.71
N PHE A 168 6.38 -8.50 6.61
CA PHE A 168 6.88 -7.94 5.35
C PHE A 168 8.19 -8.58 4.92
N ASP A 169 9.10 -8.92 5.85
CA ASP A 169 10.32 -9.67 5.53
C ASP A 169 10.01 -11.07 4.97
N LYS A 170 9.06 -11.77 5.60
CA LYS A 170 8.60 -13.08 5.10
C LYS A 170 7.91 -12.98 3.74
N LEU A 171 7.11 -11.92 3.54
CA LEU A 171 6.42 -11.66 2.28
C LEU A 171 7.42 -11.40 1.15
N ARG A 172 8.45 -10.60 1.41
CA ARG A 172 9.53 -10.34 0.44
C ARG A 172 10.26 -11.61 0.06
N ALA A 173 10.71 -12.39 1.04
CA ALA A 173 11.43 -13.65 0.80
C ALA A 173 10.57 -14.67 0.01
N TRP A 174 9.27 -14.74 0.32
CA TRP A 174 8.33 -15.54 -0.44
C TRP A 174 8.21 -15.05 -1.89
N ALA A 175 8.07 -13.75 -2.10
CA ALA A 175 7.95 -13.15 -3.44
C ALA A 175 9.21 -13.39 -4.27
N GLU A 176 10.41 -13.24 -3.68
CA GLU A 176 11.68 -13.54 -4.33
C GLU A 176 11.76 -15.01 -4.79
N THR A 177 11.31 -15.94 -3.93
CA THR A 177 11.24 -17.37 -4.26
C THR A 177 10.27 -17.66 -5.40
N ARG A 178 9.08 -17.04 -5.35
CA ARG A 178 8.07 -17.21 -6.39
C ARG A 178 8.52 -16.66 -7.74
N VAL A 179 9.08 -15.44 -7.74
CA VAL A 179 9.59 -14.80 -8.96
C VAL A 179 10.76 -15.56 -9.57
N ALA A 180 11.53 -16.29 -8.76
CA ALA A 180 12.64 -17.13 -9.27
C ALA A 180 12.17 -18.26 -10.22
N GLU A 181 10.88 -18.57 -10.25
CA GLU A 181 10.30 -19.53 -11.22
C GLU A 181 10.29 -18.98 -12.66
N ILE A 182 10.38 -17.64 -12.84
CA ILE A 182 10.45 -17.00 -14.16
C ILE A 182 11.91 -16.84 -14.55
N PRO A 183 12.35 -17.33 -15.75
CA PRO A 183 13.68 -17.01 -16.29
C PRO A 183 13.92 -15.51 -16.35
N LYS A 184 15.13 -15.04 -16.02
CA LYS A 184 15.45 -13.60 -15.92
C LYS A 184 15.12 -12.83 -17.18
N GLU A 185 15.39 -13.42 -18.35
CA GLU A 185 15.15 -12.85 -19.67
C GLU A 185 13.66 -12.70 -20.01
N GLN A 186 12.78 -13.37 -19.26
CA GLN A 186 11.32 -13.26 -19.41
C GLN A 186 10.69 -12.29 -18.40
N ARG A 187 11.48 -11.71 -17.48
CA ARG A 187 10.97 -10.81 -16.45
C ARG A 187 10.79 -9.40 -17.01
N VAL A 188 9.82 -9.27 -17.91
CA VAL A 188 9.37 -7.99 -18.46
C VAL A 188 7.91 -7.80 -18.10
N LEU A 189 7.61 -6.72 -17.40
CA LEU A 189 6.28 -6.38 -16.89
C LEU A 189 5.74 -5.17 -17.66
N ILE A 190 4.69 -5.38 -18.45
CA ILE A 190 4.01 -4.33 -19.21
C ILE A 190 2.69 -4.01 -18.48
N THR A 191 2.51 -2.75 -18.07
CA THR A 191 1.39 -2.28 -17.24
C THR A 191 0.75 -1.03 -17.82
N SER A 192 -0.41 -0.63 -17.30
CA SER A 192 -1.13 0.55 -17.79
C SER A 192 -0.37 1.85 -17.52
N HIS A 193 0.27 1.98 -16.32
CA HIS A 193 1.13 3.11 -15.99
C HIS A 193 2.38 2.66 -15.21
N ASP A 194 3.30 3.56 -14.94
CA ASP A 194 4.61 3.28 -14.31
C ASP A 194 4.51 3.14 -12.76
N ALA A 195 3.59 2.32 -12.25
CA ALA A 195 3.42 2.08 -10.82
C ALA A 195 4.30 0.94 -10.25
N PHE A 196 4.99 0.19 -11.09
CA PHE A 196 5.67 -1.04 -10.68
C PHE A 196 7.20 -0.94 -10.68
N ASN A 197 7.77 0.27 -10.76
CA ASN A 197 9.23 0.44 -10.83
C ASN A 197 9.96 -0.06 -9.57
N TYR A 198 9.39 0.19 -8.37
CA TYR A 198 9.95 -0.36 -7.11
C TYR A 198 9.79 -1.87 -7.03
N PHE A 199 8.67 -2.42 -7.50
CA PHE A 199 8.47 -3.86 -7.64
C PHE A 199 9.52 -4.46 -8.60
N GLY A 200 9.72 -3.83 -9.75
CA GLY A 200 10.74 -4.24 -10.72
C GLY A 200 12.14 -4.25 -10.11
N ARG A 201 12.51 -3.18 -9.40
CA ARG A 201 13.80 -3.08 -8.70
C ARG A 201 13.96 -4.15 -7.62
N ALA A 202 12.89 -4.42 -6.83
CA ALA A 202 12.94 -5.38 -5.73
C ALA A 202 13.04 -6.83 -6.22
N PHE A 203 12.39 -7.18 -7.33
CA PHE A 203 12.22 -8.56 -7.78
C PHE A 203 12.87 -8.85 -9.14
N GLY A 204 13.59 -7.90 -9.72
CA GLY A 204 14.38 -8.09 -10.92
C GLY A 204 13.56 -8.14 -12.21
N PHE A 205 12.52 -7.28 -12.33
CA PHE A 205 11.78 -7.08 -13.57
C PHE A 205 12.22 -5.81 -14.29
N GLU A 206 12.24 -5.86 -15.62
CA GLU A 206 12.14 -4.67 -16.46
C GLU A 206 10.68 -4.25 -16.49
N VAL A 207 10.38 -2.99 -16.15
CA VAL A 207 9.01 -2.46 -16.13
C VAL A 207 8.82 -1.49 -17.27
N VAL A 208 7.69 -1.58 -17.95
CA VAL A 208 7.29 -0.67 -19.02
C VAL A 208 5.83 -0.29 -18.82
N GLY A 209 5.59 0.88 -18.28
CA GLY A 209 4.27 1.51 -18.25
C GLY A 209 3.91 2.10 -19.63
N VAL A 210 2.64 1.99 -20.00
CA VAL A 210 2.14 2.65 -21.23
C VAL A 210 1.95 4.14 -20.98
N GLN A 211 1.51 4.53 -19.78
CA GLN A 211 1.51 5.90 -19.26
C GLN A 211 2.71 6.11 -18.35
N GLY A 212 3.06 7.37 -18.08
CA GLY A 212 4.09 7.72 -17.11
C GLY A 212 3.71 7.41 -15.66
N ILE A 213 4.52 7.91 -14.71
CA ILE A 213 4.34 7.72 -13.27
C ILE A 213 2.98 8.26 -12.79
N SER A 214 2.51 9.37 -13.34
CA SER A 214 1.19 9.92 -13.05
C SER A 214 0.20 9.61 -14.17
N THR A 215 -1.01 9.22 -13.81
CA THR A 215 -2.12 8.97 -14.73
C THR A 215 -2.80 10.26 -15.22
N ALA A 216 -2.30 11.44 -14.83
CA ALA A 216 -2.89 12.73 -15.20
C ALA A 216 -2.86 13.00 -16.72
N SER A 217 -1.97 12.34 -17.46
CA SER A 217 -1.90 12.35 -18.90
C SER A 217 -2.19 10.96 -19.45
N GLU A 218 -3.13 10.85 -20.39
CA GLU A 218 -3.42 9.59 -21.07
C GLU A 218 -2.29 9.22 -22.06
N ALA A 219 -2.11 7.91 -22.28
CA ALA A 219 -1.18 7.41 -23.28
C ALA A 219 -1.60 7.83 -24.69
N GLY A 220 -0.67 8.42 -25.44
CA GLY A 220 -0.89 8.76 -26.83
C GLY A 220 -0.85 7.53 -27.76
N LEU A 221 -1.40 7.65 -28.96
CA LEU A 221 -1.34 6.58 -29.98
C LEU A 221 0.11 6.15 -30.28
N ALA A 222 1.05 7.08 -30.27
CA ALA A 222 2.46 6.79 -30.49
C ALA A 222 3.04 5.89 -29.38
N ASP A 223 2.69 6.14 -28.13
CA ASP A 223 3.14 5.34 -26.99
C ASP A 223 2.57 3.93 -27.05
N ILE A 224 1.27 3.80 -27.32
CA ILE A 224 0.59 2.52 -27.53
C ILE A 224 1.26 1.71 -28.64
N THR A 225 1.55 2.36 -29.80
CA THR A 225 2.20 1.70 -30.93
C THR A 225 3.62 1.25 -30.57
N LYS A 226 4.41 2.11 -29.91
CA LYS A 226 5.77 1.80 -29.47
C LYS A 226 5.80 0.59 -28.53
N VAL A 227 4.87 0.52 -27.57
CA VAL A 227 4.79 -0.64 -26.66
C VAL A 227 4.32 -1.89 -27.39
N ALA A 228 3.36 -1.80 -28.33
CA ALA A 228 2.94 -2.93 -29.16
C ALA A 228 4.09 -3.50 -30.00
N ASP A 229 4.93 -2.63 -30.57
CA ASP A 229 6.13 -3.02 -31.32
C ASP A 229 7.17 -3.70 -30.43
N LEU A 230 7.39 -3.18 -29.22
CA LEU A 230 8.26 -3.79 -28.22
C LEU A 230 7.77 -5.21 -27.86
N VAL A 231 6.48 -5.36 -27.58
CA VAL A 231 5.85 -6.65 -27.25
C VAL A 231 6.06 -7.67 -28.37
N ARG A 232 5.83 -7.25 -29.64
CA ARG A 232 6.05 -8.12 -30.81
C ARG A 232 7.51 -8.50 -30.99
N SER A 233 8.42 -7.51 -30.93
CA SER A 233 9.85 -7.71 -31.17
C SER A 233 10.49 -8.64 -30.14
N ARG A 234 10.08 -8.52 -28.87
CA ARG A 234 10.57 -9.37 -27.78
C ARG A 234 9.74 -10.63 -27.56
N LYS A 235 8.67 -10.84 -28.31
CA LYS A 235 7.74 -11.98 -28.21
C LYS A 235 7.22 -12.17 -26.80
N LEU A 236 6.85 -11.06 -26.14
CA LEU A 236 6.31 -11.10 -24.78
C LEU A 236 4.95 -11.78 -24.77
N LYS A 237 4.72 -12.65 -23.78
CA LYS A 237 3.53 -13.52 -23.72
C LYS A 237 2.31 -12.81 -23.14
N ALA A 238 2.52 -11.92 -22.17
CA ALA A 238 1.45 -11.32 -21.38
C ALA A 238 1.67 -9.83 -21.08
N LEU A 239 0.56 -9.13 -20.94
CA LEU A 239 0.41 -7.74 -20.52
C LEU A 239 -0.54 -7.72 -19.33
N PHE A 240 -0.50 -6.68 -18.50
CA PHE A 240 -1.32 -6.63 -17.30
C PHE A 240 -2.14 -5.34 -17.25
N ILE A 241 -3.43 -5.49 -16.96
CA ILE A 241 -4.32 -4.37 -16.62
C ILE A 241 -4.19 -4.05 -15.14
N GLU A 242 -4.68 -2.88 -14.75
CA GLU A 242 -4.62 -2.41 -13.36
C GLU A 242 -6.01 -2.09 -12.83
N SER A 243 -6.20 -2.30 -11.53
CA SER A 243 -7.51 -2.13 -10.87
C SER A 243 -7.95 -0.67 -10.74
N SER A 244 -7.01 0.29 -10.80
CA SER A 244 -7.26 1.73 -10.63
C SER A 244 -7.19 2.53 -11.95
N VAL A 245 -6.77 1.91 -13.05
CA VAL A 245 -6.55 2.57 -14.35
C VAL A 245 -7.37 1.92 -15.45
N SER A 246 -7.80 2.71 -16.44
CA SER A 246 -8.53 2.18 -17.61
C SER A 246 -7.74 1.09 -18.34
N PRO A 247 -8.34 -0.08 -18.63
CA PRO A 247 -7.66 -1.17 -19.34
C PRO A 247 -7.50 -0.91 -20.86
N ALA A 248 -8.10 0.15 -21.39
CA ALA A 248 -8.25 0.36 -22.84
C ALA A 248 -6.94 0.35 -23.62
N ALA A 249 -5.87 0.95 -23.06
CA ALA A 249 -4.56 0.98 -23.70
C ALA A 249 -3.92 -0.42 -23.77
N ILE A 250 -3.93 -1.17 -22.67
CA ILE A 250 -3.43 -2.55 -22.59
C ILE A 250 -4.22 -3.49 -23.52
N GLU A 251 -5.55 -3.38 -23.52
CA GLU A 251 -6.39 -4.17 -24.43
C GLU A 251 -6.10 -3.87 -25.90
N ARG A 252 -5.82 -2.61 -26.22
CA ARG A 252 -5.42 -2.22 -27.59
C ARG A 252 -4.07 -2.83 -27.96
N ILE A 253 -3.06 -2.73 -27.07
CA ILE A 253 -1.74 -3.33 -27.29
C ILE A 253 -1.87 -4.86 -27.43
N SER A 254 -2.69 -5.50 -26.62
CA SER A 254 -2.97 -6.95 -26.70
C SER A 254 -3.49 -7.33 -28.10
N ARG A 255 -4.50 -6.61 -28.60
CA ARG A 255 -5.03 -6.85 -29.96
C ARG A 255 -3.99 -6.63 -31.07
N ASP A 256 -3.20 -5.55 -30.95
CA ASP A 256 -2.25 -5.14 -31.98
C ASP A 256 -0.98 -6.02 -31.97
N SER A 257 -0.57 -6.56 -30.83
CA SER A 257 0.64 -7.37 -30.68
C SER A 257 0.40 -8.89 -30.70
N GLY A 258 -0.81 -9.34 -30.39
CA GLY A 258 -1.15 -10.74 -30.20
C GLY A 258 -0.79 -11.31 -28.82
N ALA A 259 -0.20 -10.51 -27.92
CA ALA A 259 0.05 -10.93 -26.54
C ALA A 259 -1.26 -10.95 -25.74
N ARG A 260 -1.41 -11.90 -24.80
CA ARG A 260 -2.61 -12.00 -23.99
C ARG A 260 -2.61 -11.00 -22.83
N VAL A 261 -3.79 -10.64 -22.33
CA VAL A 261 -3.91 -10.02 -20.99
C VAL A 261 -3.73 -11.13 -19.96
N GLY A 262 -2.65 -11.00 -19.19
CA GLY A 262 -2.23 -12.01 -18.19
C GLY A 262 -3.07 -11.96 -16.90
N GLY A 263 -3.65 -10.80 -16.60
CA GLY A 263 -4.50 -10.61 -15.43
C GLY A 263 -4.55 -9.15 -15.00
N GLU A 264 -5.30 -8.91 -13.93
CA GLU A 264 -5.42 -7.61 -13.27
C GLU A 264 -4.44 -7.54 -12.10
N LEU A 265 -3.70 -6.46 -12.00
CA LEU A 265 -2.82 -6.15 -10.87
C LEU A 265 -3.41 -4.98 -10.06
N PHE A 266 -3.17 -5.00 -8.76
CA PHE A 266 -3.47 -3.86 -7.89
C PHE A 266 -2.26 -2.94 -7.86
N SER A 267 -2.40 -1.72 -8.33
CA SER A 267 -1.35 -0.70 -8.33
C SER A 267 -1.52 0.29 -7.18
N ASP A 268 -2.44 1.26 -7.29
CA ASP A 268 -2.56 2.41 -6.38
C ASP A 268 -3.58 2.22 -5.27
N ALA A 269 -4.33 1.14 -5.31
CA ALA A 269 -5.35 0.83 -4.32
C ALA A 269 -5.37 -0.67 -4.02
N LEU A 270 -5.75 -1.02 -2.79
CA LEU A 270 -6.11 -2.38 -2.41
C LEU A 270 -7.49 -2.75 -2.98
N GLY A 271 -7.79 -4.04 -3.04
CA GLY A 271 -9.14 -4.55 -3.27
C GLY A 271 -10.08 -4.22 -2.10
N LYS A 272 -11.32 -4.69 -2.19
CA LYS A 272 -12.27 -4.55 -1.08
C LYS A 272 -11.83 -5.45 0.08
N PRO A 273 -11.93 -4.99 1.34
CA PRO A 273 -11.72 -5.87 2.50
C PRO A 273 -12.60 -7.12 2.42
N GLY A 274 -12.01 -8.30 2.63
CA GLY A 274 -12.71 -9.59 2.52
C GLY A 274 -12.90 -10.10 1.08
N ASP A 275 -12.38 -9.41 0.05
CA ASP A 275 -12.33 -9.92 -1.32
C ASP A 275 -11.19 -10.94 -1.43
N VAL A 276 -11.54 -12.21 -1.27
CA VAL A 276 -10.59 -13.31 -1.37
C VAL A 276 -10.42 -13.72 -2.82
N ARG A 277 -9.21 -13.58 -3.32
CA ARG A 277 -8.82 -14.02 -4.68
C ARG A 277 -7.99 -15.29 -4.59
N THR A 278 -8.09 -16.12 -5.62
CA THR A 278 -7.28 -17.35 -5.77
C THR A 278 -6.52 -17.29 -7.08
N VAL A 279 -5.22 -17.48 -7.01
CA VAL A 279 -4.34 -17.63 -8.19
C VAL A 279 -3.42 -18.83 -7.94
N GLY A 280 -3.44 -19.78 -8.87
CA GLY A 280 -2.83 -21.10 -8.61
C GLY A 280 -3.50 -21.77 -7.41
N ASP A 281 -2.67 -22.24 -6.46
CA ASP A 281 -3.12 -22.95 -5.24
C ASP A 281 -3.23 -22.00 -4.01
N GLU A 282 -2.99 -20.70 -4.17
CA GLU A 282 -3.01 -19.74 -3.06
C GLU A 282 -4.24 -18.84 -3.09
N SER A 283 -4.84 -18.65 -1.91
CA SER A 283 -5.94 -17.69 -1.68
C SER A 283 -5.53 -16.62 -0.69
N TYR A 284 -5.91 -15.37 -0.95
CA TYR A 284 -5.56 -14.21 -0.13
C TYR A 284 -6.62 -13.11 -0.22
N ASP A 285 -6.79 -12.36 0.87
CA ASP A 285 -7.64 -11.17 0.91
C ASP A 285 -6.89 -9.98 0.30
N VAL A 286 -7.29 -9.58 -0.91
CA VAL A 286 -6.68 -8.45 -1.63
C VAL A 286 -7.03 -7.08 -1.03
N GLY A 287 -7.89 -7.03 -0.03
CA GLY A 287 -8.13 -5.85 0.80
C GLY A 287 -7.03 -5.57 1.81
N THR A 288 -5.96 -6.38 1.85
CA THR A 288 -4.75 -6.17 2.66
C THR A 288 -3.52 -6.01 1.80
N TYR A 289 -2.52 -5.27 2.28
CA TYR A 289 -1.24 -5.13 1.56
C TYR A 289 -0.58 -6.49 1.25
N THR A 290 -0.55 -7.38 2.24
CA THR A 290 0.02 -8.72 2.07
C THR A 290 -0.73 -9.53 1.00
N GLY A 291 -2.05 -9.49 1.02
CA GLY A 291 -2.87 -10.20 0.03
C GLY A 291 -2.74 -9.61 -1.37
N MET A 292 -2.71 -8.30 -1.48
CA MET A 292 -2.48 -7.57 -2.73
C MET A 292 -1.14 -7.95 -3.37
N LEU A 293 -0.03 -7.91 -2.60
CA LEU A 293 1.28 -8.25 -3.15
C LEU A 293 1.37 -9.73 -3.56
N ARG A 294 0.76 -10.64 -2.77
CA ARG A 294 0.65 -12.06 -3.16
C ARG A 294 -0.13 -12.25 -4.45
N HIS A 295 -1.25 -11.54 -4.60
CA HIS A 295 -2.03 -11.56 -5.83
C HIS A 295 -1.19 -11.12 -7.02
N ASN A 296 -0.53 -9.97 -6.92
CA ASN A 296 0.28 -9.41 -7.99
C ASN A 296 1.42 -10.37 -8.39
N VAL A 297 2.19 -10.87 -7.40
CA VAL A 297 3.29 -11.80 -7.66
C VAL A 297 2.79 -13.08 -8.33
N ASN A 298 1.73 -13.71 -7.80
CA ASN A 298 1.21 -14.96 -8.38
C ASN A 298 0.63 -14.74 -9.77
N THR A 299 -0.12 -13.65 -10.00
CA THR A 299 -0.67 -13.31 -11.31
C THR A 299 0.44 -13.13 -12.36
N VAL A 300 1.51 -12.44 -12.00
CA VAL A 300 2.68 -12.24 -12.89
C VAL A 300 3.38 -13.58 -13.15
N VAL A 301 3.67 -14.37 -12.09
CA VAL A 301 4.35 -15.65 -12.23
C VAL A 301 3.56 -16.63 -13.09
N GLU A 302 2.26 -16.82 -12.82
CA GLU A 302 1.41 -17.73 -13.61
C GLU A 302 1.23 -17.28 -15.06
N SER A 303 1.48 -16.01 -15.34
CA SER A 303 1.33 -15.48 -16.70
C SER A 303 2.61 -15.46 -17.52
N LEU A 304 3.78 -15.46 -16.89
CA LEU A 304 5.06 -15.33 -17.59
C LEU A 304 5.89 -16.64 -17.63
N LYS A 305 5.63 -17.58 -16.75
CA LYS A 305 6.30 -18.89 -16.75
C LYS A 305 5.92 -19.83 -17.91
#